data_bdfea3cce13744e9e07efb046d9251dc
#
_entry.id   bdfea3cce13744e9e07efb046d9251dc
#
_cell.length_a   1.000
_cell.length_b   1.000
_cell.length_c   1.000
_cell.angle_alpha   90.00
_cell.angle_beta   90.00
_cell.angle_gamma   90.00
#
_symmetry.space_group_name_H-M   'P 1'
#
loop_
_entity.id
_entity.type
_entity.pdbx_description
1 polymer ?
#
loop_
_entity_poly.entity_id
_entity_poly.type
_entity_poly.pdbx_seq_one_letter_code
_entity_poly.pdbx_strand_id
1 'polypeptide(L)'
;MTSSVSPVHSIHEYGNGIYKVVTFKGNRDPDNAYLRTSEATQSNDTKLDNNFSRARNMVLQYALCNSWDYFFTGTIDRAKFDRFILDAYQSRLSQFVRDKRKKYQSQIQYLLVPEQHKDGAWHIHGLISGLPEDAVSPFVPPAPQRLMDGGFLNWSDYMDTFGFCSLAPIRDAIATAYYITKYVSKDLSRRQADIGKHLYFHSRPLRKAVKASDVYLYNRPLDELCVNEYDFCKTGMVYGEDWIWPYDWAGAEPAEVIPLYPVVPDPDFQPMTIEPDFQQLKMEGYL
;
A
#
# COMPACT_ATOMS: atom_id res chain seq x y z
N MET A 1 28.49 -37.47 -7.16
CA MET A 1 27.04 -37.20 -7.11
C MET A 1 26.89 -35.88 -6.37
N THR A 2 26.72 -34.77 -7.12
CA THR A 2 26.47 -33.48 -6.50
C THR A 2 25.00 -33.48 -6.07
N SER A 3 24.73 -33.51 -4.78
CA SER A 3 23.39 -33.30 -4.24
C SER A 3 22.96 -31.89 -4.63
N SER A 4 22.11 -31.78 -5.64
CA SER A 4 21.43 -30.51 -5.95
C SER A 4 20.52 -30.21 -4.79
N VAL A 5 20.93 -29.28 -3.95
CA VAL A 5 20.05 -28.77 -2.90
C VAL A 5 18.92 -28.00 -3.58
N SER A 6 17.72 -28.43 -3.33
CA SER A 6 16.51 -27.79 -3.86
C SER A 6 16.36 -26.37 -3.32
N PRO A 7 15.95 -25.42 -4.14
CA PRO A 7 15.73 -24.06 -3.67
C PRO A 7 14.66 -24.02 -2.57
N VAL A 8 14.91 -23.20 -1.56
CA VAL A 8 13.93 -22.96 -0.48
C VAL A 8 12.97 -21.87 -0.92
N HIS A 9 11.68 -22.14 -0.83
CA HIS A 9 10.62 -21.19 -1.13
C HIS A 9 9.92 -20.75 0.16
N SER A 10 9.63 -19.46 0.26
CA SER A 10 8.81 -18.88 1.32
C SER A 10 7.57 -18.26 0.69
N ILE A 11 6.41 -18.61 1.22
CA ILE A 11 5.12 -18.15 0.71
C ILE A 11 4.43 -17.32 1.77
N HIS A 12 3.99 -16.14 1.37
CA HIS A 12 3.27 -15.21 2.20
C HIS A 12 1.88 -14.96 1.63
N GLU A 13 0.86 -15.20 2.43
CA GLU A 13 -0.53 -14.95 2.10
C GLU A 13 -0.91 -13.51 2.38
N TYR A 14 -1.46 -12.83 1.37
CA TYR A 14 -1.97 -11.47 1.44
C TYR A 14 -3.49 -11.39 1.60
N GLY A 15 -4.16 -12.54 1.50
CA GLY A 15 -5.62 -12.62 1.42
C GLY A 15 -6.16 -12.48 0.00
N ASN A 16 -7.47 -12.76 -0.17
CA ASN A 16 -8.17 -12.69 -1.47
C ASN A 16 -7.49 -13.49 -2.60
N GLY A 17 -6.88 -14.63 -2.27
CA GLY A 17 -6.17 -15.46 -3.25
C GLY A 17 -4.82 -14.90 -3.70
N ILE A 18 -4.31 -13.86 -3.08
CA ILE A 18 -3.02 -13.25 -3.44
C ILE A 18 -1.92 -13.77 -2.53
N TYR A 19 -0.83 -14.23 -3.15
CA TYR A 19 0.34 -14.78 -2.47
C TYR A 19 1.62 -14.15 -3.00
N LYS A 20 2.59 -13.96 -2.12
CA LYS A 20 3.96 -13.63 -2.51
C LYS A 20 4.83 -14.88 -2.38
N VAL A 21 5.44 -15.28 -3.47
CA VAL A 21 6.45 -16.33 -3.50
C VAL A 21 7.83 -15.69 -3.46
N VAL A 22 8.70 -16.23 -2.61
CA VAL A 22 10.11 -15.86 -2.53
C VAL A 22 10.93 -17.13 -2.69
N THR A 23 11.77 -17.18 -3.73
CA THR A 23 12.71 -18.27 -4.00
C THR A 23 14.10 -17.79 -3.69
N PHE A 24 14.78 -18.43 -2.75
CA PHE A 24 16.14 -18.08 -2.36
C PHE A 24 17.16 -18.74 -3.29
N LYS A 25 18.17 -17.99 -3.71
CA LYS A 25 19.31 -18.49 -4.49
C LYS A 25 20.35 -19.11 -3.56
N GLY A 26 20.59 -20.42 -3.72
CA GLY A 26 21.63 -21.17 -2.97
C GLY A 26 21.16 -21.68 -1.60
N ASN A 27 22.08 -22.35 -0.88
CA ASN A 27 21.86 -23.05 0.40
C ASN A 27 21.68 -22.10 1.60
N ARG A 28 21.00 -21.00 1.47
CA ARG A 28 20.76 -20.12 2.62
C ARG A 28 19.56 -20.62 3.39
N ASP A 29 19.79 -21.03 4.59
CA ASP A 29 18.77 -21.24 5.60
C ASP A 29 17.97 -19.94 5.76
N PRO A 30 16.65 -19.95 5.53
CA PRO A 30 15.79 -18.78 5.70
C PRO A 30 15.91 -18.17 7.10
N ASP A 31 16.12 -19.00 8.10
CA ASP A 31 16.26 -18.58 9.50
C ASP A 31 17.63 -17.92 9.77
N ASN A 32 18.65 -18.22 8.97
CA ASN A 32 19.98 -17.60 9.03
C ASN A 32 20.12 -16.33 8.19
N ALA A 33 19.13 -15.99 7.37
CA ALA A 33 19.14 -14.73 6.61
C ALA A 33 19.11 -13.48 7.52
N TYR A 34 18.74 -13.64 8.79
CA TYR A 34 18.75 -12.59 9.81
C TYR A 34 20.11 -12.38 10.50
N LEU A 35 21.04 -13.33 10.40
CA LEU A 35 22.42 -13.15 10.87
C LEU A 35 23.23 -12.41 9.80
N ARG A 36 22.77 -11.24 9.38
CA ARG A 36 23.66 -10.26 8.76
C ARG A 36 24.61 -9.78 9.85
N THR A 37 25.86 -10.18 9.70
CA THR A 37 26.96 -9.59 10.45
C THR A 37 26.81 -8.07 10.46
N SER A 38 26.66 -7.52 11.64
CA SER A 38 26.44 -6.11 11.94
C SER A 38 27.65 -5.21 11.67
N GLU A 39 28.60 -5.64 10.84
CA GLU A 39 29.90 -4.97 10.68
C GLU A 39 30.13 -4.25 9.36
N ALA A 40 29.20 -4.28 8.42
CA ALA A 40 29.29 -3.36 7.29
C ALA A 40 28.71 -2.02 7.71
N THR A 41 29.56 -1.01 7.84
CA THR A 41 29.16 0.39 7.94
C THR A 41 28.36 0.75 6.67
N GLN A 42 27.04 0.54 6.72
CA GLN A 42 26.17 0.88 5.61
C GLN A 42 26.21 2.40 5.44
N SER A 43 26.50 2.87 4.24
CA SER A 43 26.38 4.29 3.91
C SER A 43 24.96 4.79 4.23
N ASN A 44 24.81 6.08 4.52
CA ASN A 44 23.49 6.66 4.77
C ASN A 44 22.54 6.43 3.59
N ASP A 45 23.03 6.44 2.36
CA ASP A 45 22.25 6.16 1.16
C ASP A 45 21.70 4.72 1.13
N THR A 46 22.50 3.72 1.54
CA THR A 46 22.05 2.33 1.63
C THR A 46 20.97 2.15 2.71
N LYS A 47 21.08 2.88 3.84
CA LYS A 47 20.04 2.86 4.89
C LYS A 47 18.74 3.50 4.41
N LEU A 48 18.82 4.59 3.65
CA LEU A 48 17.67 5.27 3.07
C LEU A 48 16.96 4.40 2.05
N ASP A 49 17.70 3.76 1.14
CA ASP A 49 17.13 2.84 0.15
C ASP A 49 16.46 1.63 0.80
N ASN A 50 17.04 1.11 1.89
CA ASN A 50 16.43 0.04 2.66
C ASN A 50 15.12 0.49 3.36
N ASN A 51 15.10 1.69 3.94
CA ASN A 51 13.92 2.24 4.59
C ASN A 51 12.80 2.50 3.57
N PHE A 52 13.14 3.06 2.43
CA PHE A 52 12.22 3.26 1.31
C PHE A 52 11.60 1.94 0.85
N SER A 53 12.43 0.93 0.56
CA SER A 53 11.97 -0.38 0.10
C SER A 53 11.07 -1.07 1.14
N ARG A 54 11.42 -0.97 2.43
CA ARG A 54 10.58 -1.50 3.52
C ARG A 54 9.23 -0.78 3.60
N ALA A 55 9.23 0.55 3.55
CA ALA A 55 7.99 1.33 3.61
C ALA A 55 7.08 1.01 2.42
N ARG A 56 7.63 0.95 1.21
CA ARG A 56 6.89 0.58 -0.01
C ARG A 56 6.28 -0.82 0.09
N ASN A 57 7.05 -1.80 0.56
CA ASN A 57 6.55 -3.15 0.79
C ASN A 57 5.45 -3.19 1.86
N MET A 58 5.57 -2.40 2.93
CA MET A 58 4.54 -2.35 3.98
C MET A 58 3.26 -1.69 3.48
N VAL A 59 3.36 -0.62 2.70
CA VAL A 59 2.18 0.02 2.08
C VAL A 59 1.48 -0.97 1.16
N LEU A 60 2.21 -1.71 0.32
CA LEU A 60 1.64 -2.75 -0.53
C LEU A 60 0.96 -3.85 0.28
N GLN A 61 1.58 -4.32 1.37
CA GLN A 61 0.97 -5.31 2.25
C GLN A 61 -0.35 -4.81 2.84
N TYR A 62 -0.37 -3.62 3.42
CA TYR A 62 -1.59 -3.08 3.99
C TYR A 62 -2.67 -2.85 2.93
N ALA A 63 -2.28 -2.42 1.73
CA ALA A 63 -3.21 -2.20 0.64
C ALA A 63 -3.84 -3.50 0.14
N LEU A 64 -3.07 -4.59 0.00
CA LEU A 64 -3.57 -5.88 -0.48
C LEU A 64 -4.27 -6.72 0.59
N CYS A 65 -3.84 -6.62 1.86
CA CYS A 65 -4.39 -7.45 2.93
C CYS A 65 -5.70 -6.93 3.54
N ASN A 66 -6.16 -5.76 3.11
CA ASN A 66 -7.37 -5.12 3.64
C ASN A 66 -8.29 -4.68 2.51
N SER A 67 -9.59 -4.57 2.81
CA SER A 67 -10.57 -4.08 1.85
C SER A 67 -10.71 -2.57 1.97
N TRP A 68 -10.84 -1.90 0.82
CA TRP A 68 -10.89 -0.46 0.72
C TRP A 68 -12.05 -0.04 -0.18
N ASP A 69 -12.77 1.02 0.21
CA ASP A 69 -13.90 1.54 -0.53
C ASP A 69 -13.46 2.63 -1.51
N TYR A 70 -12.53 3.48 -1.07
CA TYR A 70 -12.14 4.68 -1.81
C TYR A 70 -10.64 4.89 -1.87
N PHE A 71 -10.19 5.37 -3.04
CA PHE A 71 -8.92 6.07 -3.14
C PHE A 71 -9.14 7.52 -2.71
N PHE A 72 -8.38 7.94 -1.71
CA PHE A 72 -8.48 9.26 -1.09
C PHE A 72 -7.40 10.19 -1.61
N THR A 73 -7.78 11.41 -1.94
CA THR A 73 -6.85 12.53 -2.15
C THR A 73 -7.29 13.70 -1.27
N GLY A 74 -6.39 14.18 -0.43
CA GLY A 74 -6.65 15.28 0.49
C GLY A 74 -5.61 16.38 0.39
N THR A 75 -6.05 17.61 0.60
CA THR A 75 -5.20 18.79 0.68
C THR A 75 -5.26 19.37 2.09
N ILE A 76 -4.23 20.10 2.46
CA ILE A 76 -4.18 20.82 3.72
C ILE A 76 -4.47 22.31 3.44
N ASP A 77 -5.60 22.79 3.93
CA ASP A 77 -5.98 24.18 3.81
C ASP A 77 -5.10 25.06 4.69
N ARG A 78 -4.43 26.03 4.10
CA ARG A 78 -3.54 26.97 4.79
C ARG A 78 -4.25 27.83 5.86
N ALA A 79 -5.56 28.00 5.74
CA ALA A 79 -6.33 28.73 6.74
C ALA A 79 -6.59 27.91 8.01
N LYS A 80 -6.44 26.57 7.92
CA LYS A 80 -6.71 25.62 9.01
C LYS A 80 -5.46 25.06 9.63
N PHE A 81 -4.43 24.79 8.80
CA PHE A 81 -3.15 24.24 9.22
C PHE A 81 -2.00 24.85 8.43
N ASP A 82 -0.81 24.85 9.04
CA ASP A 82 0.42 25.06 8.27
C ASP A 82 0.63 23.86 7.35
N ARG A 83 0.40 24.05 6.06
CA ARG A 83 0.49 23.00 5.03
C ARG A 83 1.92 22.51 4.77
N PHE A 84 2.92 23.14 5.38
CA PHE A 84 4.32 22.72 5.30
C PHE A 84 4.73 21.84 6.49
N ILE A 85 3.90 21.75 7.54
CA ILE A 85 4.15 20.96 8.76
C ILE A 85 3.21 19.77 8.85
N LEU A 86 3.74 18.60 8.48
CA LEU A 86 2.96 17.35 8.43
C LEU A 86 2.51 16.84 9.82
N ASP A 87 3.29 17.10 10.88
CA ASP A 87 3.04 16.54 12.21
C ASP A 87 1.75 17.02 12.85
N ALA A 88 1.46 18.31 12.69
CA ALA A 88 0.23 18.90 13.21
C ALA A 88 -1.01 18.27 12.57
N TYR A 89 -0.95 18.08 11.23
CA TYR A 89 -1.97 17.38 10.48
C TYR A 89 -2.13 15.94 10.97
N GLN A 90 -1.03 15.18 11.10
CA GLN A 90 -1.07 13.77 11.51
C GLN A 90 -1.68 13.59 12.90
N SER A 91 -1.28 14.42 13.84
CA SER A 91 -1.81 14.37 15.22
C SER A 91 -3.30 14.66 15.24
N ARG A 92 -3.74 15.68 14.51
CA ARG A 92 -5.14 16.05 14.40
C ARG A 92 -5.97 14.99 13.66
N LEU A 93 -5.44 14.39 12.59
CA LEU A 93 -6.09 13.32 11.85
C LEU A 93 -6.40 12.11 12.73
N SER A 94 -5.45 11.70 13.58
CA SER A 94 -5.65 10.57 14.48
C SER A 94 -6.79 10.81 15.48
N GLN A 95 -6.92 12.04 16.00
CA GLN A 95 -8.03 12.41 16.86
C GLN A 95 -9.35 12.47 16.07
N PHE A 96 -9.32 13.14 14.92
CA PHE A 96 -10.48 13.28 14.03
C PHE A 96 -11.10 11.92 13.68
N VAL A 97 -10.29 10.96 13.24
CA VAL A 97 -10.80 9.62 12.89
C VAL A 97 -11.42 8.92 14.11
N ARG A 98 -10.82 9.05 15.31
CA ARG A 98 -11.43 8.51 16.55
C ARG A 98 -12.81 9.10 16.84
N ASP A 99 -12.93 10.42 16.67
CA ASP A 99 -14.18 11.13 16.90
C ASP A 99 -15.25 10.74 15.86
N LYS A 100 -14.85 10.58 14.59
CA LYS A 100 -15.75 10.16 13.52
C LYS A 100 -16.19 8.70 13.65
N ARG A 101 -15.31 7.81 14.09
CA ARG A 101 -15.70 6.42 14.44
C ARG A 101 -16.81 6.38 15.49
N LYS A 102 -16.73 7.26 16.51
CA LYS A 102 -17.79 7.38 17.53
C LYS A 102 -19.06 7.99 16.96
N LYS A 103 -18.92 9.09 16.19
CA LYS A 103 -20.06 9.79 15.57
C LYS A 103 -20.85 8.86 14.66
N TYR A 104 -20.16 8.13 13.80
CA TYR A 104 -20.78 7.27 12.79
C TYR A 104 -21.06 5.84 13.26
N GLN A 105 -20.57 5.46 14.43
CA GLN A 105 -20.59 4.08 14.92
C GLN A 105 -19.99 3.10 13.91
N SER A 106 -18.94 3.50 13.24
CA SER A 106 -18.33 2.82 12.12
C SER A 106 -16.82 2.60 12.34
N GLN A 107 -16.27 1.56 11.71
CA GLN A 107 -14.85 1.21 11.78
C GLN A 107 -14.09 1.83 10.60
N ILE A 108 -13.96 3.15 10.59
CA ILE A 108 -13.18 3.83 9.56
C ILE A 108 -11.73 3.32 9.59
N GLN A 109 -11.25 2.82 8.47
CA GLN A 109 -9.85 2.45 8.27
C GLN A 109 -9.21 3.36 7.24
N TYR A 110 -7.90 3.59 7.39
CA TYR A 110 -7.13 4.37 6.42
C TYR A 110 -5.69 3.88 6.31
N LEU A 111 -5.13 4.04 5.12
CA LEU A 111 -3.72 3.90 4.78
C LEU A 111 -3.36 5.12 3.93
N LEU A 112 -2.58 6.04 4.45
CA LEU A 112 -2.29 7.33 3.84
C LEU A 112 -0.80 7.52 3.60
N VAL A 113 -0.43 8.05 2.45
CA VAL A 113 0.94 8.41 2.07
C VAL A 113 1.00 9.90 1.79
N PRO A 114 1.83 10.67 2.50
CA PRO A 114 2.01 12.07 2.21
C PRO A 114 2.86 12.26 0.96
N GLU A 115 2.49 13.23 0.13
CA GLU A 115 3.27 13.69 -1.02
C GLU A 115 3.55 15.18 -0.87
N GLN A 116 4.78 15.59 -1.10
CA GLN A 116 5.14 17.00 -1.08
C GLN A 116 5.21 17.55 -2.49
N HIS A 117 4.40 18.55 -2.77
CA HIS A 117 4.40 19.27 -4.03
C HIS A 117 5.64 20.15 -4.20
N LYS A 118 5.85 20.64 -5.43
CA LYS A 118 7.00 21.49 -5.77
C LYS A 118 7.07 22.79 -4.95
N ASP A 119 5.93 23.31 -4.53
CA ASP A 119 5.81 24.50 -3.67
C ASP A 119 6.09 24.19 -2.18
N GLY A 120 6.32 22.92 -1.85
CA GLY A 120 6.59 22.46 -0.49
C GLY A 120 5.34 22.07 0.31
N ALA A 121 4.14 22.31 -0.19
CA ALA A 121 2.89 21.94 0.47
C ALA A 121 2.69 20.43 0.49
N TRP A 122 2.11 19.91 1.58
CA TRP A 122 1.77 18.51 1.69
C TRP A 122 0.39 18.20 1.12
N HIS A 123 0.34 17.15 0.32
CA HIS A 123 -0.84 16.46 -0.13
C HIS A 123 -0.86 15.06 0.48
N ILE A 124 -2.05 14.50 0.60
CA ILE A 124 -2.22 13.18 1.21
C ILE A 124 -2.97 12.30 0.22
N HIS A 125 -2.35 11.20 -0.17
CA HIS A 125 -2.97 10.16 -0.98
C HIS A 125 -3.19 8.92 -0.14
N GLY A 126 -4.22 8.13 -0.45
CA GLY A 126 -4.41 6.93 0.34
C GLY A 126 -5.64 6.12 0.03
N LEU A 127 -5.88 5.18 0.92
CA LEU A 127 -7.01 4.26 0.86
C LEU A 127 -7.84 4.46 2.13
N ILE A 128 -9.15 4.52 1.97
CA ILE A 128 -10.11 4.66 3.10
C ILE A 128 -11.23 3.66 2.93
N SER A 129 -11.69 3.10 4.04
CA SER A 129 -12.90 2.27 4.11
C SER A 129 -13.71 2.54 5.37
N GLY A 130 -14.96 2.11 5.36
CA GLY A 130 -15.87 2.18 6.49
C GLY A 130 -16.47 3.57 6.72
N LEU A 131 -16.46 4.43 5.73
CA LEU A 131 -17.27 5.66 5.76
C LEU A 131 -18.73 5.30 5.46
N PRO A 132 -19.68 5.68 6.31
CA PRO A 132 -21.09 5.45 6.01
C PRO A 132 -21.57 6.35 4.87
N GLU A 133 -22.63 5.94 4.19
CA GLU A 133 -23.15 6.63 3.00
C GLU A 133 -23.56 8.09 3.31
N ASP A 134 -24.06 8.36 4.50
CA ASP A 134 -24.46 9.70 4.93
C ASP A 134 -23.28 10.63 5.28
N ALA A 135 -22.07 10.09 5.40
CA ALA A 135 -20.85 10.86 5.63
C ALA A 135 -20.22 11.39 4.34
N VAL A 136 -20.60 10.84 3.19
CA VAL A 136 -20.05 11.18 1.90
C VAL A 136 -21.15 11.69 0.96
N SER A 137 -20.79 12.57 0.05
CA SER A 137 -21.74 13.12 -0.91
C SER A 137 -21.11 13.34 -2.28
N PRO A 138 -21.88 13.21 -3.36
CA PRO A 138 -21.41 13.57 -4.69
C PRO A 138 -21.02 15.04 -4.75
N PHE A 139 -20.07 15.35 -5.62
CA PHE A 139 -19.83 16.73 -5.99
C PHE A 139 -21.00 17.26 -6.82
N VAL A 140 -21.42 18.49 -6.52
CA VAL A 140 -22.50 19.20 -7.24
C VAL A 140 -21.99 20.56 -7.72
N PRO A 141 -22.63 21.18 -8.74
CA PRO A 141 -22.23 22.52 -9.16
C PRO A 141 -22.19 23.50 -7.96
N PRO A 142 -21.17 24.39 -7.92
CA PRO A 142 -20.19 24.72 -8.95
C PRO A 142 -18.92 23.88 -9.02
N ALA A 143 -18.94 22.63 -8.50
CA ALA A 143 -17.76 21.78 -8.54
C ALA A 143 -17.27 21.53 -9.99
N PRO A 144 -15.94 21.31 -10.18
CA PRO A 144 -15.40 20.98 -11.49
C PRO A 144 -16.12 19.80 -12.13
N GLN A 145 -16.51 19.91 -13.40
CA GLN A 145 -17.28 18.92 -14.14
C GLN A 145 -16.61 17.53 -14.07
N ARG A 146 -15.28 17.47 -14.16
CA ARG A 146 -14.51 16.24 -14.07
C ARG A 146 -14.72 15.45 -12.76
N LEU A 147 -15.01 16.14 -11.64
CA LEU A 147 -15.31 15.47 -10.37
C LEU A 147 -16.69 14.81 -10.41
N MET A 148 -17.65 15.50 -11.02
CA MET A 148 -19.02 15.01 -11.17
C MET A 148 -19.06 13.84 -12.17
N ASP A 149 -18.45 14.00 -13.34
CA ASP A 149 -18.43 12.97 -14.39
C ASP A 149 -17.67 11.71 -13.95
N GLY A 150 -16.64 11.88 -13.13
CA GLY A 150 -15.87 10.78 -12.55
C GLY A 150 -16.57 10.02 -11.42
N GLY A 151 -17.71 10.50 -10.93
CA GLY A 151 -18.41 9.91 -9.79
C GLY A 151 -17.64 10.02 -8.48
N PHE A 152 -16.82 11.08 -8.34
CA PHE A 152 -16.12 11.33 -7.09
C PHE A 152 -17.08 11.78 -6.01
N LEU A 153 -16.74 11.39 -4.77
CA LEU A 153 -17.45 11.85 -3.58
C LEU A 153 -16.54 12.78 -2.77
N ASN A 154 -17.16 13.58 -1.94
CA ASN A 154 -16.46 14.34 -0.90
C ASN A 154 -16.83 13.82 0.49
N TRP A 155 -15.97 14.09 1.45
CA TRP A 155 -16.22 13.85 2.86
C TRP A 155 -16.30 15.19 3.58
N SER A 156 -17.51 15.70 3.77
CA SER A 156 -17.75 17.05 4.30
C SER A 156 -17.07 17.30 5.63
N ASP A 157 -17.15 16.37 6.58
CA ASP A 157 -16.49 16.50 7.88
C ASP A 157 -14.96 16.67 7.76
N TYR A 158 -14.35 16.00 6.77
CA TYR A 158 -12.92 16.16 6.49
C TYR A 158 -12.65 17.54 5.87
N MET A 159 -13.47 17.93 4.90
CA MET A 159 -13.33 19.23 4.24
C MET A 159 -13.43 20.38 5.23
N ASP A 160 -14.38 20.31 6.15
CA ASP A 160 -14.56 21.31 7.21
C ASP A 160 -13.37 21.40 8.16
N THR A 161 -12.68 20.28 8.38
CA THR A 161 -11.60 20.21 9.36
C THR A 161 -10.22 20.50 8.76
N PHE A 162 -9.93 19.96 7.58
CA PHE A 162 -8.55 19.94 7.04
C PHE A 162 -8.40 20.71 5.72
N GLY A 163 -9.41 20.67 4.86
CA GLY A 163 -9.36 21.21 3.52
C GLY A 163 -9.97 20.26 2.50
N PHE A 164 -9.80 20.57 1.23
CA PHE A 164 -10.41 19.81 0.15
C PHE A 164 -10.02 18.34 0.18
N CYS A 165 -11.00 17.45 -0.09
CA CYS A 165 -10.73 16.06 -0.36
C CYS A 165 -11.62 15.51 -1.47
N SER A 166 -11.15 14.48 -2.13
CA SER A 166 -11.92 13.67 -3.07
C SER A 166 -11.75 12.19 -2.77
N LEU A 167 -12.83 11.45 -2.96
CA LEU A 167 -12.93 10.01 -2.77
C LEU A 167 -13.32 9.38 -4.11
N ALA A 168 -12.41 8.62 -4.71
CA ALA A 168 -12.69 7.86 -5.93
C ALA A 168 -13.07 6.43 -5.55
N PRO A 169 -14.25 5.91 -5.94
CA PRO A 169 -14.58 4.51 -5.71
C PRO A 169 -13.53 3.57 -6.33
N ILE A 170 -13.08 2.59 -5.56
CA ILE A 170 -12.07 1.61 -6.04
C ILE A 170 -12.78 0.60 -6.93
N ARG A 171 -12.29 0.47 -8.17
CA ARG A 171 -12.80 -0.49 -9.15
C ARG A 171 -11.89 -1.71 -9.32
N ASP A 172 -10.59 -1.49 -9.14
CA ASP A 172 -9.57 -2.52 -9.16
C ASP A 172 -8.69 -2.39 -7.93
N ALA A 173 -8.89 -3.30 -6.97
CA ALA A 173 -8.19 -3.28 -5.69
C ALA A 173 -6.69 -3.58 -5.85
N ILE A 174 -6.32 -4.51 -6.75
CA ILE A 174 -4.94 -4.91 -6.96
C ILE A 174 -4.16 -3.77 -7.62
N ALA A 175 -4.67 -3.25 -8.73
CA ALA A 175 -4.04 -2.14 -9.42
C ALA A 175 -3.93 -0.89 -8.52
N THR A 176 -4.97 -0.59 -7.74
CA THR A 176 -4.96 0.51 -6.77
C THR A 176 -3.91 0.31 -5.67
N ALA A 177 -3.73 -0.94 -5.18
CA ALA A 177 -2.71 -1.26 -4.19
C ALA A 177 -1.29 -1.04 -4.71
N TYR A 178 -1.03 -1.36 -5.97
CA TYR A 178 0.26 -1.03 -6.60
C TYR A 178 0.41 0.47 -6.84
N TYR A 179 -0.65 1.14 -7.25
CA TYR A 179 -0.63 2.57 -7.52
C TYR A 179 -0.26 3.39 -6.30
N ILE A 180 -0.86 3.13 -5.13
CA ILE A 180 -0.57 3.88 -3.90
C ILE A 180 0.92 3.82 -3.53
N THR A 181 1.63 2.75 -3.92
CA THR A 181 3.06 2.62 -3.64
C THR A 181 3.92 3.62 -4.41
N LYS A 182 3.42 4.23 -5.49
CA LYS A 182 4.14 5.26 -6.27
C LYS A 182 4.42 6.51 -5.43
N TYR A 183 3.52 6.84 -4.49
CA TYR A 183 3.66 8.00 -3.60
C TYR A 183 4.73 7.79 -2.53
N VAL A 184 5.11 6.56 -2.23
CA VAL A 184 6.28 6.28 -1.39
C VAL A 184 7.52 6.51 -2.25
N SER A 185 7.98 7.75 -2.35
CA SER A 185 9.09 8.15 -3.21
C SER A 185 10.43 8.18 -2.48
N LYS A 186 11.55 8.12 -3.23
CA LYS A 186 12.88 8.29 -2.65
C LYS A 186 13.09 9.69 -2.09
N ASP A 187 12.48 10.70 -2.71
CA ASP A 187 12.56 12.08 -2.25
C ASP A 187 11.83 12.25 -0.91
N LEU A 188 10.66 11.62 -0.76
CA LEU A 188 9.96 11.55 0.52
C LEU A 188 10.83 10.87 1.58
N SER A 189 11.49 9.76 1.25
CA SER A 189 12.38 9.05 2.16
C SER A 189 13.55 9.93 2.62
N ARG A 190 14.20 10.64 1.72
CA ARG A 190 15.31 11.55 2.06
C ARG A 190 14.86 12.67 2.98
N ARG A 191 13.75 13.34 2.66
CA ARG A 191 13.22 14.46 3.45
C ARG A 191 12.71 14.02 4.83
N GLN A 192 12.11 12.86 4.93
CA GLN A 192 11.60 12.31 6.20
C GLN A 192 12.71 11.68 7.06
N ALA A 193 13.79 11.17 6.45
CA ALA A 193 14.93 10.61 7.18
C ALA A 193 15.63 11.65 8.05
N ASP A 194 15.74 12.88 7.55
CA ASP A 194 16.34 14.01 8.30
C ASP A 194 15.53 14.36 9.56
N ILE A 195 14.28 13.88 9.65
CA ILE A 195 13.35 14.21 10.72
C ILE A 195 12.93 12.98 11.55
N GLY A 196 13.39 11.77 11.20
CA GLY A 196 13.04 10.51 11.89
C GLY A 196 11.56 10.11 11.74
N LYS A 197 10.88 10.53 10.68
CA LYS A 197 9.42 10.40 10.51
C LYS A 197 8.99 9.22 9.64
N HIS A 198 7.71 8.84 9.81
CA HIS A 198 7.10 7.78 9.03
C HIS A 198 6.76 8.22 7.61
N LEU A 199 7.00 7.33 6.64
CA LEU A 199 6.71 7.56 5.23
C LEU A 199 5.22 7.34 4.87
N TYR A 200 4.44 6.82 5.80
CA TYR A 200 3.00 6.58 5.65
C TYR A 200 2.32 6.54 7.02
N PHE A 201 1.01 6.77 7.03
CA PHE A 201 0.15 6.70 8.22
C PHE A 201 -0.91 5.63 8.02
N HIS A 202 -1.27 4.92 9.06
CA HIS A 202 -2.34 3.94 8.98
C HIS A 202 -3.13 3.83 10.28
N SER A 203 -4.40 3.49 10.15
CA SER A 203 -5.23 3.13 11.29
C SER A 203 -4.85 1.76 11.87
N ARG A 204 -5.27 1.49 13.10
CA ARG A 204 -5.12 0.17 13.73
C ARG A 204 -6.51 -0.42 14.02
N PRO A 205 -6.68 -1.76 13.89
CA PRO A 205 -5.75 -2.73 13.33
C PRO A 205 -5.90 -2.81 11.80
N LEU A 206 -4.78 -2.90 11.07
CA LEU A 206 -4.76 -3.36 9.68
C LEU A 206 -4.07 -4.72 9.62
N ARG A 207 -4.60 -5.61 8.78
CA ARG A 207 -4.02 -6.93 8.51
C ARG A 207 -2.73 -6.78 7.71
N LYS A 208 -1.82 -7.72 7.93
CA LYS A 208 -0.56 -7.86 7.18
C LYS A 208 -0.51 -9.24 6.56
N ALA A 209 0.38 -9.41 5.59
CA ALA A 209 0.65 -10.72 5.04
C ALA A 209 1.16 -11.69 6.13
N VAL A 210 0.67 -12.91 6.08
CA VAL A 210 1.06 -14.00 6.98
C VAL A 210 1.95 -14.96 6.21
N LYS A 211 3.06 -15.39 6.83
CA LYS A 211 3.88 -16.45 6.27
C LYS A 211 3.08 -17.75 6.31
N ALA A 212 2.72 -18.26 5.14
CA ALA A 212 1.90 -19.45 5.02
C ALA A 212 2.73 -20.71 5.31
N SER A 213 3.91 -20.81 4.70
CA SER A 213 4.85 -21.89 4.97
C SER A 213 6.23 -21.61 4.36
N ASP A 214 7.23 -22.35 4.83
CA ASP A 214 8.49 -22.60 4.12
C ASP A 214 8.34 -23.97 3.44
N VAL A 215 8.46 -24.01 2.11
CA VAL A 215 8.23 -25.22 1.34
C VAL A 215 9.47 -25.61 0.58
N TYR A 216 9.89 -26.85 0.77
CA TYR A 216 10.87 -27.49 -0.10
C TYR A 216 10.11 -28.10 -1.28
N LEU A 217 10.18 -27.45 -2.45
CA LEU A 217 9.53 -27.95 -3.66
C LEU A 217 10.57 -28.61 -4.55
N TYR A 218 10.46 -29.92 -4.68
CA TYR A 218 11.18 -30.65 -5.70
C TYR A 218 10.53 -30.42 -7.06
N ASN A 219 11.29 -29.89 -8.00
CA ASN A 219 10.95 -29.82 -9.42
C ASN A 219 9.63 -29.10 -9.82
N ARG A 220 9.31 -27.95 -9.21
CA ARG A 220 8.18 -27.17 -9.71
C ARG A 220 8.60 -25.77 -10.17
N PRO A 221 7.91 -25.24 -11.19
CA PRO A 221 8.31 -24.00 -11.85
C PRO A 221 7.90 -22.72 -11.07
N LEU A 222 7.94 -22.75 -9.74
CA LEU A 222 7.70 -21.52 -8.95
C LEU A 222 8.69 -20.42 -9.28
N ASP A 223 9.87 -20.78 -9.76
CA ASP A 223 10.85 -19.82 -10.26
C ASP A 223 10.33 -19.03 -11.47
N GLU A 224 9.47 -19.64 -12.31
CA GLU A 224 8.85 -19.00 -13.46
C GLU A 224 7.81 -17.94 -13.05
N LEU A 225 7.23 -18.10 -11.86
CA LEU A 225 6.29 -17.13 -11.29
C LEU A 225 7.00 -15.95 -10.60
N CYS A 226 8.30 -16.05 -10.40
CA CYS A 226 9.10 -15.05 -9.74
C CYS A 226 9.68 -14.05 -10.77
N VAL A 227 8.90 -13.03 -11.12
CA VAL A 227 9.26 -12.03 -12.14
C VAL A 227 10.30 -11.00 -11.71
N ASN A 228 10.53 -10.86 -10.40
CA ASN A 228 11.53 -9.94 -9.87
C ASN A 228 12.75 -10.72 -9.39
N GLU A 229 13.94 -10.34 -9.87
CA GLU A 229 15.18 -10.97 -9.52
C GLU A 229 16.08 -10.04 -8.72
N TYR A 230 16.65 -10.57 -7.63
CA TYR A 230 17.59 -9.90 -6.74
C TYR A 230 18.85 -10.77 -6.59
N ASP A 231 19.92 -10.21 -6.01
CA ASP A 231 21.18 -10.92 -5.83
C ASP A 231 21.02 -12.25 -5.06
N PHE A 232 20.13 -12.29 -4.08
CA PHE A 232 19.97 -13.41 -3.14
C PHE A 232 18.63 -14.16 -3.26
N CYS A 233 17.66 -13.63 -4.02
CA CYS A 233 16.36 -14.28 -4.20
C CYS A 233 15.66 -13.81 -5.47
N LYS A 234 14.66 -14.58 -5.89
CA LYS A 234 13.63 -14.17 -6.83
C LYS A 234 12.31 -14.01 -6.10
N THR A 235 11.46 -13.10 -6.53
CA THR A 235 10.13 -12.92 -5.94
C THR A 235 9.06 -12.71 -7.01
N GLY A 236 7.85 -13.18 -6.74
CA GLY A 236 6.67 -12.93 -7.54
C GLY A 236 5.43 -12.78 -6.68
N MET A 237 4.48 -11.98 -7.16
CA MET A 237 3.14 -11.99 -6.64
C MET A 237 2.32 -12.89 -7.55
N VAL A 238 1.52 -13.78 -6.95
CA VAL A 238 0.70 -14.74 -7.68
C VAL A 238 -0.73 -14.66 -7.15
N TYR A 239 -1.67 -14.96 -8.03
CA TYR A 239 -3.08 -15.09 -7.72
C TYR A 239 -3.49 -16.54 -7.95
N GLY A 240 -4.25 -17.12 -7.03
CA GLY A 240 -4.85 -18.43 -7.15
C GLY A 240 -6.22 -18.45 -6.48
N GLU A 241 -7.22 -18.91 -7.22
CA GLU A 241 -8.52 -19.24 -6.64
C GLU A 241 -8.38 -20.58 -5.92
N ASP A 242 -8.89 -20.66 -4.70
CA ASP A 242 -8.92 -21.91 -3.91
C ASP A 242 -7.55 -22.56 -3.64
N TRP A 243 -6.55 -21.75 -3.35
CA TRP A 243 -5.29 -22.32 -2.95
C TRP A 243 -5.38 -22.93 -1.56
N ILE A 244 -5.69 -24.22 -1.54
CA ILE A 244 -5.72 -25.04 -0.32
C ILE A 244 -4.39 -25.75 -0.19
N TRP A 245 -3.72 -25.50 0.89
CA TRP A 245 -2.72 -26.39 1.46
C TRP A 245 -3.46 -27.58 2.09
N PRO A 246 -2.87 -28.71 2.11
CA PRO A 246 -1.53 -28.97 2.55
C PRO A 246 -0.73 -29.94 1.66
N TYR A 247 0.54 -29.74 1.54
CA TYR A 247 1.41 -30.89 1.36
C TYR A 247 1.33 -31.71 2.62
N ASP A 248 0.60 -32.81 2.55
CA ASP A 248 0.78 -33.88 3.51
C ASP A 248 2.19 -34.45 3.26
N TRP A 249 3.04 -34.39 4.27
CA TRP A 249 4.39 -34.92 4.25
C TRP A 249 4.46 -36.43 4.02
N ALA A 250 3.32 -37.10 3.92
CA ALA A 250 3.19 -38.53 3.70
C ALA A 250 3.48 -39.00 2.27
N GLY A 251 3.92 -38.10 1.36
CA GLY A 251 4.36 -38.49 0.02
C GLY A 251 3.24 -38.67 -0.99
N ALA A 252 2.03 -38.22 -0.72
CA ALA A 252 0.96 -38.21 -1.68
C ALA A 252 1.18 -37.11 -2.72
N GLU A 253 1.10 -37.44 -4.01
CA GLU A 253 1.03 -36.44 -5.06
C GLU A 253 -0.25 -35.61 -4.89
N PRO A 254 -0.19 -34.29 -5.06
CA PRO A 254 -1.38 -33.46 -4.98
C PRO A 254 -2.38 -33.90 -6.04
N ALA A 255 -3.61 -34.13 -5.63
CA ALA A 255 -4.68 -34.63 -6.49
C ALA A 255 -5.03 -33.66 -7.64
N GLU A 256 -4.67 -32.39 -7.51
CA GLU A 256 -4.94 -31.35 -8.51
C GLU A 256 -3.92 -30.24 -8.44
N VAL A 257 -3.36 -29.86 -9.59
CA VAL A 257 -2.46 -28.70 -9.71
C VAL A 257 -3.33 -27.48 -9.96
N ILE A 258 -3.50 -26.67 -8.93
CA ILE A 258 -4.21 -25.40 -9.08
C ILE A 258 -3.28 -24.42 -9.79
N PRO A 259 -3.70 -23.83 -10.92
CA PRO A 259 -2.88 -22.90 -11.65
C PRO A 259 -2.67 -21.61 -10.83
N LEU A 260 -1.41 -21.23 -10.65
CA LEU A 260 -1.02 -19.93 -10.10
C LEU A 260 -0.72 -18.99 -11.27
N TYR A 261 -1.29 -17.82 -11.23
CA TYR A 261 -1.07 -16.79 -12.24
C TYR A 261 -0.22 -15.66 -11.66
N PRO A 262 0.79 -15.15 -12.41
CA PRO A 262 1.53 -13.99 -11.96
C PRO A 262 0.61 -12.76 -11.90
N VAL A 263 0.70 -12.00 -10.81
CA VAL A 263 0.09 -10.68 -10.72
C VAL A 263 0.99 -9.72 -11.46
N VAL A 264 0.59 -9.32 -12.65
CA VAL A 264 1.28 -8.30 -13.44
C VAL A 264 0.50 -7.00 -13.25
N PRO A 265 1.06 -6.02 -12.51
CA PRO A 265 0.42 -4.71 -12.38
C PRO A 265 0.34 -4.05 -13.76
N ASP A 266 -0.82 -3.52 -14.11
CA ASP A 266 -0.93 -2.64 -15.28
C ASP A 266 -0.06 -1.41 -15.05
N PRO A 267 1.01 -1.19 -15.84
CA PRO A 267 1.90 -0.05 -15.66
C PRO A 267 1.22 1.28 -15.97
N ASP A 268 0.16 1.26 -16.77
CA ASP A 268 -0.59 2.43 -17.20
C ASP A 268 -1.85 2.66 -16.35
N PHE A 269 -2.13 1.75 -15.39
CA PHE A 269 -3.25 1.92 -14.48
C PHE A 269 -3.10 3.23 -13.71
N GLN A 270 -4.07 4.10 -13.89
CA GLN A 270 -4.27 5.26 -13.06
C GLN A 270 -5.66 5.15 -12.43
N PRO A 271 -5.77 5.09 -11.10
CA PRO A 271 -7.04 5.32 -10.46
C PRO A 271 -7.49 6.70 -10.91
N MET A 272 -8.80 6.91 -10.98
CA MET A 272 -9.31 8.24 -11.27
C MET A 272 -8.84 9.18 -10.15
N THR A 273 -7.63 9.69 -10.29
CA THR A 273 -7.07 10.72 -9.42
C THR A 273 -7.26 12.04 -10.15
N ILE A 274 -7.95 12.94 -9.52
CA ILE A 274 -7.96 14.32 -9.98
C ILE A 274 -7.04 15.06 -9.02
N GLU A 275 -5.87 15.45 -9.53
CA GLU A 275 -5.11 16.50 -8.88
C GLU A 275 -5.98 17.76 -8.91
N PRO A 276 -6.33 18.29 -7.74
CA PRO A 276 -7.17 19.48 -7.72
C PRO A 276 -6.44 20.63 -8.41
N ASP A 277 -7.05 21.22 -9.43
CA ASP A 277 -6.62 22.50 -9.92
C ASP A 277 -6.96 23.54 -8.85
N PHE A 278 -5.94 23.90 -8.06
CA PHE A 278 -6.10 24.83 -6.94
C PHE A 278 -6.57 26.20 -7.37
N GLN A 279 -6.23 26.64 -8.61
CA GLN A 279 -6.72 27.93 -9.10
C GLN A 279 -8.20 27.84 -9.39
N GLN A 280 -8.65 26.75 -10.01
CA GLN A 280 -10.06 26.54 -10.29
C GLN A 280 -10.87 26.34 -9.01
N LEU A 281 -10.41 25.52 -8.07
CA LEU A 281 -11.08 25.30 -6.79
C LEU A 281 -11.20 26.59 -5.96
N LYS A 282 -10.19 27.47 -6.06
CA LYS A 282 -10.19 28.75 -5.39
C LYS A 282 -11.17 29.74 -6.02
N MET A 283 -11.27 29.74 -7.36
CA MET A 283 -12.25 30.56 -8.08
C MET A 283 -13.69 30.12 -7.81
N GLU A 284 -13.90 28.83 -7.53
CA GLU A 284 -15.19 28.19 -7.26
C GLU A 284 -15.57 28.19 -5.77
N GLY A 285 -14.73 28.74 -4.89
CA GLY A 285 -15.03 28.91 -3.47
C GLY A 285 -14.84 27.65 -2.61
N TYR A 286 -14.11 26.65 -3.10
CA TYR A 286 -13.77 25.43 -2.33
C TYR A 286 -12.47 25.54 -1.50
N LEU A 287 -11.69 26.61 -1.70
CA LEU A 287 -10.45 26.90 -0.97
C LEU A 287 -10.35 28.37 -0.56
#